data_004c5b71873c58697a7d1b6eab6e844b
#
_entry.id   004c5b71873c58697a7d1b6eab6e844b
#
_cell.length_a   1.000
_cell.length_b   1.000
_cell.length_c   1.000
_cell.angle_alpha   90.00
_cell.angle_beta   90.00
_cell.angle_gamma   90.00
#
_symmetry.space_group_name_H-M   'P 1'
#
loop_
_entity.id
_entity.type
_entity.pdbx_description
1 polymer ?
#
loop_
_entity_poly.entity_id
_entity_poly.type
_entity_poly.pdbx_seq_one_letter_code
_entity_poly.pdbx_strand_id
1 'polypeptide(L)'
;MKEQWMQKTVVVWFLAMICCLLWGSAFPCIKIGYKMFHIASADASSQLLFAGCRFFLAGVLVLLLGTSGNFKLKKTEIPMAMTLAVFQTILQYVFFYMGLAHATGVKSSIINGANSFLVIIIASLIFHQEKLTGPKILGCIIGFAGVVLVNLGGAGLDMSFHWNGEFFILISTVSAACSSAFIKKFSTKANPVLLSGWQFMMGGTVLIIMGKLMGGKFQFEGIAPMFLLLYMACISAVAYTLWSLLLKYNPPSR
;
A
#
# COMPACT_ATOMS: atom_id res chain seq x y z
N MET A 1 -26.91 -7.28 -11.23
CA MET A 1 -27.30 -7.11 -9.82
C MET A 1 -26.13 -7.10 -8.83
N LYS A 2 -25.14 -7.99 -8.92
CA LYS A 2 -23.97 -7.99 -7.97
C LYS A 2 -23.08 -6.74 -8.06
N GLU A 3 -23.03 -6.05 -9.20
CA GLU A 3 -22.15 -4.89 -9.42
C GLU A 3 -22.71 -3.57 -8.87
N GLN A 4 -24.04 -3.38 -8.91
CA GLN A 4 -24.69 -2.17 -8.39
C GLN A 4 -24.59 -2.02 -6.87
N TRP A 5 -24.44 -3.13 -6.15
CA TRP A 5 -24.25 -3.12 -4.71
C TRP A 5 -22.96 -2.42 -4.29
N MET A 6 -21.86 -2.66 -5.02
CA MET A 6 -20.53 -2.05 -4.76
C MET A 6 -20.49 -0.52 -5.03
N GLN A 7 -21.55 0.03 -5.62
CA GLN A 7 -21.69 1.48 -5.87
C GLN A 7 -22.58 2.19 -4.85
N LYS A 8 -23.23 1.45 -3.92
CA LYS A 8 -24.03 2.08 -2.87
C LYS A 8 -23.12 2.81 -1.89
N THR A 9 -23.41 4.07 -1.59
CA THR A 9 -22.57 4.93 -0.73
C THR A 9 -22.27 4.29 0.63
N VAL A 10 -23.27 3.70 1.28
CA VAL A 10 -23.11 3.03 2.58
C VAL A 10 -22.13 1.85 2.48
N VAL A 11 -22.21 1.06 1.41
CA VAL A 11 -21.32 -0.09 1.17
C VAL A 11 -19.89 0.39 0.93
N VAL A 12 -19.72 1.42 0.12
CA VAL A 12 -18.39 2.01 -0.16
C VAL A 12 -17.76 2.49 1.15
N TRP A 13 -18.49 3.24 1.96
CA TRP A 13 -17.99 3.71 3.26
C TRP A 13 -17.63 2.58 4.21
N PHE A 14 -18.49 1.58 4.31
CA PHE A 14 -18.24 0.43 5.18
C PHE A 14 -17.00 -0.36 4.75
N LEU A 15 -16.86 -0.66 3.46
CA LEU A 15 -15.69 -1.38 2.94
C LEU A 15 -14.41 -0.53 3.02
N ALA A 16 -14.48 0.77 2.75
CA ALA A 16 -13.35 1.68 2.91
C ALA A 16 -12.92 1.75 4.39
N MET A 17 -13.87 1.82 5.33
CA MET A 17 -13.59 1.78 6.77
C MET A 17 -12.88 0.48 7.17
N ILE A 18 -13.33 -0.67 6.66
CA ILE A 18 -12.64 -1.95 6.89
C ILE A 18 -11.19 -1.88 6.38
N CYS A 19 -10.96 -1.36 5.17
CA CYS A 19 -9.59 -1.20 4.64
C CYS A 19 -8.74 -0.30 5.56
N CYS A 20 -9.29 0.83 6.02
CA CYS A 20 -8.60 1.74 6.94
C CYS A 20 -8.26 1.07 8.29
N LEU A 21 -9.19 0.31 8.87
CA LEU A 21 -8.96 -0.43 10.11
C LEU A 21 -7.88 -1.51 9.95
N LEU A 22 -7.92 -2.25 8.85
CA LEU A 22 -6.92 -3.26 8.53
C LEU A 22 -5.53 -2.64 8.34
N TRP A 23 -5.41 -1.56 7.58
CA TRP A 23 -4.13 -0.84 7.41
C TRP A 23 -3.68 -0.17 8.72
N GLY A 24 -4.61 0.39 9.50
CA GLY A 24 -4.31 0.97 10.81
C GLY A 24 -3.73 -0.08 11.78
N SER A 25 -4.31 -1.28 11.80
CA SER A 25 -3.81 -2.39 12.63
C SER A 25 -2.45 -2.93 12.16
N ALA A 26 -2.10 -2.77 10.87
CA ALA A 26 -0.82 -3.22 10.35
C ALA A 26 0.38 -2.49 10.98
N PHE A 27 0.27 -1.19 11.30
CA PHE A 27 1.38 -0.43 11.87
C PHE A 27 1.90 -0.97 13.21
N PRO A 28 1.04 -1.19 14.24
CA PRO A 28 1.51 -1.84 15.46
C PRO A 28 2.02 -3.26 15.22
N CYS A 29 1.37 -4.03 14.33
CA CYS A 29 1.82 -5.38 13.98
C CYS A 29 3.19 -5.41 13.32
N ILE A 30 3.54 -4.41 12.47
CA ILE A 30 4.87 -4.27 11.91
C ILE A 30 5.91 -4.07 13.03
N LYS A 31 5.63 -3.17 13.99
CA LYS A 31 6.55 -2.92 15.12
C LYS A 31 6.73 -4.15 16.02
N ILE A 32 5.64 -4.89 16.27
CA ILE A 32 5.71 -6.16 17.00
C ILE A 32 6.52 -7.19 16.19
N GLY A 33 6.28 -7.28 14.89
CA GLY A 33 7.01 -8.15 13.99
C GLY A 33 8.51 -7.87 14.01
N TYR A 34 8.93 -6.60 13.94
CA TYR A 34 10.34 -6.25 14.02
C TYR A 34 10.99 -6.74 15.33
N LYS A 35 10.29 -6.61 16.46
CA LYS A 35 10.79 -7.14 17.74
C LYS A 35 10.90 -8.67 17.71
N MET A 36 9.87 -9.35 17.18
CA MET A 36 9.82 -10.82 17.17
C MET A 36 10.80 -11.46 16.17
N PHE A 37 11.16 -10.74 15.12
CA PHE A 37 12.15 -11.18 14.12
C PHE A 37 13.54 -10.57 14.34
N HIS A 38 13.77 -9.87 15.46
CA HIS A 38 15.03 -9.20 15.82
C HIS A 38 15.53 -8.22 14.74
N ILE A 39 14.58 -7.47 14.12
CA ILE A 39 14.88 -6.49 13.07
C ILE A 39 15.08 -5.12 13.73
N ALA A 40 16.26 -4.53 13.55
CA ALA A 40 16.54 -3.18 14.05
C ALA A 40 15.76 -2.12 13.24
N SER A 41 15.39 -1.01 13.89
CA SER A 41 14.61 0.06 13.25
C SER A 41 15.37 0.76 12.11
N ALA A 42 16.71 0.74 12.14
CA ALA A 42 17.56 1.30 11.08
C ALA A 42 17.96 0.26 10.00
N ASP A 43 17.56 -1.00 10.15
CA ASP A 43 17.92 -2.07 9.21
C ASP A 43 16.87 -2.18 8.08
N ALA A 44 16.97 -1.29 7.10
CA ALA A 44 16.08 -1.28 5.93
C ALA A 44 16.14 -2.60 5.14
N SER A 45 17.27 -3.29 5.11
CA SER A 45 17.43 -4.54 4.37
C SER A 45 16.60 -5.68 4.96
N SER A 46 16.63 -5.85 6.28
CA SER A 46 15.80 -6.84 6.97
C SER A 46 14.30 -6.45 6.95
N GLN A 47 13.99 -5.16 6.99
CA GLN A 47 12.62 -4.66 6.84
C GLN A 47 12.06 -4.97 5.45
N LEU A 48 12.85 -4.78 4.37
CA LEU A 48 12.47 -5.15 3.01
C LEU A 48 12.24 -6.65 2.87
N LEU A 49 13.11 -7.45 3.47
CA LEU A 49 12.96 -8.91 3.49
C LEU A 49 11.66 -9.33 4.17
N PHE A 50 11.34 -8.73 5.33
CA PHE A 50 10.11 -8.98 6.07
C PHE A 50 8.87 -8.57 5.27
N ALA A 51 8.89 -7.37 4.66
CA ALA A 51 7.83 -6.91 3.80
C ALA A 51 7.64 -7.82 2.58
N GLY A 52 8.73 -8.27 1.97
CA GLY A 52 8.71 -9.19 0.84
C GLY A 52 8.04 -10.52 1.19
N CYS A 53 8.40 -11.15 2.31
CA CYS A 53 7.76 -12.37 2.80
C CYS A 53 6.26 -12.16 3.05
N ARG A 54 5.88 -11.06 3.70
CA ARG A 54 4.49 -10.70 3.95
C ARG A 54 3.69 -10.57 2.65
N PHE A 55 4.21 -9.82 1.66
CA PHE A 55 3.50 -9.61 0.40
C PHE A 55 3.47 -10.85 -0.47
N PHE A 56 4.53 -11.63 -0.49
CA PHE A 56 4.54 -12.92 -1.20
C PHE A 56 3.42 -13.84 -0.65
N LEU A 57 3.34 -13.99 0.68
CA LEU A 57 2.28 -14.78 1.32
C LEU A 57 0.90 -14.18 1.04
N ALA A 58 0.75 -12.85 1.07
CA ALA A 58 -0.50 -12.20 0.72
C ALA A 58 -0.92 -12.52 -0.72
N GLY A 59 0.02 -12.50 -1.66
CA GLY A 59 -0.23 -12.88 -3.05
C GLY A 59 -0.72 -14.32 -3.19
N VAL A 60 -0.07 -15.26 -2.50
CA VAL A 60 -0.48 -16.66 -2.45
C VAL A 60 -1.91 -16.79 -1.90
N LEU A 61 -2.21 -16.11 -0.77
CA LEU A 61 -3.55 -16.14 -0.16
C LEU A 61 -4.61 -15.56 -1.10
N VAL A 62 -4.34 -14.44 -1.76
CA VAL A 62 -5.28 -13.83 -2.73
C VAL A 62 -5.54 -14.76 -3.89
N LEU A 63 -4.52 -15.41 -4.43
CA LEU A 63 -4.69 -16.36 -5.53
C LEU A 63 -5.48 -17.59 -5.11
N LEU A 64 -5.13 -18.20 -3.98
CA LEU A 64 -5.81 -19.41 -3.51
C LEU A 64 -7.26 -19.17 -3.13
N LEU A 65 -7.55 -18.10 -2.39
CA LEU A 65 -8.86 -17.85 -1.81
C LEU A 65 -9.74 -16.92 -2.67
N GLY A 66 -9.11 -15.97 -3.38
CA GLY A 66 -9.82 -14.91 -4.09
C GLY A 66 -10.18 -15.22 -5.54
N THR A 67 -9.54 -16.20 -6.17
CA THR A 67 -9.72 -16.47 -7.61
C THR A 67 -10.50 -17.75 -7.92
N SER A 68 -11.01 -18.46 -6.90
CA SER A 68 -11.73 -19.72 -7.05
C SER A 68 -10.98 -20.75 -7.92
N GLY A 69 -9.66 -20.81 -7.78
CA GLY A 69 -8.78 -21.74 -8.49
C GLY A 69 -8.37 -21.32 -9.90
N ASN A 70 -8.81 -20.18 -10.39
CA ASN A 70 -8.38 -19.67 -11.69
C ASN A 70 -7.16 -18.73 -11.55
N PHE A 71 -5.96 -19.32 -11.59
CA PHE A 71 -4.69 -18.59 -11.37
C PHE A 71 -4.06 -18.04 -12.67
N LYS A 72 -4.63 -18.38 -13.84
CA LYS A 72 -3.99 -18.07 -15.13
C LYS A 72 -4.16 -16.62 -15.50
N LEU A 73 -3.05 -15.86 -15.57
CA LEU A 73 -2.99 -14.56 -16.25
C LEU A 73 -2.98 -14.77 -17.77
N LYS A 74 -3.77 -13.99 -18.47
CA LYS A 74 -3.63 -13.86 -19.92
C LYS A 74 -2.33 -13.11 -20.23
N LYS A 75 -1.72 -13.38 -21.38
CA LYS A 75 -0.49 -12.68 -21.81
C LYS A 75 -0.62 -11.15 -21.77
N THR A 76 -1.80 -10.62 -22.07
CA THR A 76 -2.12 -9.20 -22.01
C THR A 76 -2.25 -8.63 -20.61
N GLU A 77 -2.45 -9.47 -19.59
CA GLU A 77 -2.61 -9.08 -18.19
C GLU A 77 -1.27 -9.06 -17.43
N ILE A 78 -0.26 -9.79 -17.94
CA ILE A 78 1.08 -9.85 -17.34
C ILE A 78 1.71 -8.45 -17.19
N PRO A 79 1.75 -7.59 -18.23
CA PRO A 79 2.30 -6.25 -18.09
C PRO A 79 1.53 -5.40 -17.07
N MET A 80 0.21 -5.61 -16.93
CA MET A 80 -0.60 -4.90 -15.93
C MET A 80 -0.20 -5.31 -14.50
N ALA A 81 -0.06 -6.62 -14.25
CA ALA A 81 0.38 -7.13 -12.95
C ALA A 81 1.82 -6.67 -12.62
N MET A 82 2.73 -6.66 -13.61
CA MET A 82 4.10 -6.15 -13.44
C MET A 82 4.11 -4.65 -13.12
N THR A 83 3.33 -3.84 -13.82
CA THR A 83 3.22 -2.40 -13.54
C THR A 83 2.74 -2.17 -12.10
N LEU A 84 1.71 -2.91 -11.66
CA LEU A 84 1.24 -2.82 -10.28
C LEU A 84 2.29 -3.31 -9.29
N ALA A 85 3.01 -4.39 -9.58
CA ALA A 85 4.11 -4.87 -8.72
C ALA A 85 5.19 -3.81 -8.54
N VAL A 86 5.57 -3.12 -9.62
CA VAL A 86 6.57 -2.04 -9.58
C VAL A 86 6.07 -0.88 -8.73
N PHE A 87 4.90 -0.32 -9.01
CA PHE A 87 4.43 0.89 -8.35
C PHE A 87 3.87 0.64 -6.94
N GLN A 88 3.07 -0.41 -6.74
CA GLN A 88 2.37 -0.67 -5.48
C GLN A 88 3.20 -1.44 -4.45
N THR A 89 4.19 -2.22 -4.90
CA THR A 89 4.96 -3.06 -3.98
C THR A 89 6.43 -2.68 -3.98
N ILE A 90 7.10 -2.67 -5.12
CA ILE A 90 8.57 -2.48 -5.16
C ILE A 90 8.92 -1.02 -4.83
N LEU A 91 8.56 -0.07 -5.70
CA LEU A 91 8.94 1.33 -5.52
C LEU A 91 8.35 1.89 -4.22
N GLN A 92 7.05 1.65 -3.96
CA GLN A 92 6.41 2.14 -2.76
C GLN A 92 7.16 1.71 -1.50
N TYR A 93 7.46 0.42 -1.35
CA TYR A 93 8.03 -0.08 -0.09
C TYR A 93 9.54 0.09 0.00
N VAL A 94 10.30 -0.02 -1.09
CA VAL A 94 11.73 0.29 -1.09
C VAL A 94 11.96 1.72 -0.62
N PHE A 95 11.31 2.70 -1.25
CA PHE A 95 11.48 4.11 -0.87
C PHE A 95 10.87 4.43 0.49
N PHE A 96 9.76 3.77 0.87
CA PHE A 96 9.18 3.93 2.21
C PHE A 96 10.15 3.53 3.31
N TYR A 97 10.74 2.34 3.23
CA TYR A 97 11.64 1.84 4.28
C TYR A 97 12.98 2.57 4.27
N MET A 98 13.54 2.87 3.10
CA MET A 98 14.76 3.68 3.01
C MET A 98 14.53 5.09 3.56
N GLY A 99 13.40 5.71 3.24
CA GLY A 99 13.05 7.03 3.74
C GLY A 99 12.78 7.04 5.24
N LEU A 100 12.07 6.03 5.76
CA LEU A 100 11.73 5.93 7.18
C LEU A 100 12.97 5.75 8.08
N ALA A 101 14.06 5.20 7.54
CA ALA A 101 15.33 5.11 8.26
C ALA A 101 15.98 6.48 8.54
N HIS A 102 15.61 7.52 7.77
CA HIS A 102 16.21 8.85 7.83
C HIS A 102 15.19 9.98 8.15
N ALA A 103 13.89 9.71 8.10
CA ALA A 103 12.83 10.67 8.40
C ALA A 103 12.17 10.34 9.74
N THR A 104 11.67 11.38 10.43
CA THR A 104 10.88 11.18 11.64
C THR A 104 9.52 10.59 11.31
N GLY A 105 8.94 9.82 12.25
CA GLY A 105 7.61 9.24 12.07
C GLY A 105 6.52 10.28 11.80
N VAL A 106 6.62 11.46 12.43
CA VAL A 106 5.68 12.58 12.24
C VAL A 106 5.73 13.09 10.80
N LYS A 107 6.92 13.43 10.29
CA LYS A 107 7.09 13.89 8.90
C LYS A 107 6.64 12.83 7.90
N SER A 108 7.01 11.57 8.12
CA SER A 108 6.58 10.45 7.27
C SER A 108 5.07 10.30 7.23
N SER A 109 4.38 10.47 8.36
CA SER A 109 2.92 10.40 8.44
C SER A 109 2.24 11.55 7.69
N ILE A 110 2.77 12.77 7.79
CA ILE A 110 2.26 13.95 7.07
C ILE A 110 2.41 13.75 5.56
N ILE A 111 3.60 13.34 5.10
CA ILE A 111 3.85 13.12 3.67
C ILE A 111 2.96 11.98 3.14
N ASN A 112 2.85 10.89 3.89
CA ASN A 112 1.98 9.77 3.52
C ASN A 112 0.50 10.15 3.52
N GLY A 113 0.07 11.06 4.40
CA GLY A 113 -1.28 11.62 4.40
C GLY A 113 -1.62 12.39 3.11
N ALA A 114 -0.61 12.92 2.41
CA ALA A 114 -0.79 13.54 1.10
C ALA A 114 -1.20 12.54 0.00
N ASN A 115 -1.14 11.24 0.23
CA ASN A 115 -1.50 10.21 -0.76
C ASN A 115 -2.91 10.41 -1.33
N SER A 116 -3.90 10.75 -0.50
CA SER A 116 -5.28 10.95 -0.94
C SER A 116 -5.41 12.08 -1.97
N PHE A 117 -4.61 13.15 -1.82
CA PHE A 117 -4.54 14.23 -2.81
C PHE A 117 -3.88 13.80 -4.10
N LEU A 118 -2.71 13.16 -3.95
CA LEU A 118 -1.93 12.71 -5.08
C LEU A 118 -2.73 11.74 -5.94
N VAL A 119 -3.51 10.85 -5.31
CA VAL A 119 -4.42 9.96 -6.05
C VAL A 119 -5.42 10.76 -6.88
N ILE A 120 -6.08 11.77 -6.32
CA ILE A 120 -7.08 12.58 -7.02
C ILE A 120 -6.43 13.39 -8.15
N ILE A 121 -5.28 14.02 -7.89
CA ILE A 121 -4.53 14.81 -8.88
C ILE A 121 -4.08 13.91 -10.03
N ILE A 122 -3.44 12.78 -9.73
CA ILE A 122 -2.94 11.83 -10.74
C ILE A 122 -4.09 11.23 -11.54
N ALA A 123 -5.17 10.80 -10.89
CA ALA A 123 -6.34 10.25 -11.55
C ALA A 123 -7.02 11.28 -12.47
N SER A 124 -7.06 12.55 -12.06
CA SER A 124 -7.71 13.61 -12.83
C SER A 124 -6.84 14.16 -13.95
N LEU A 125 -5.58 14.52 -13.67
CA LEU A 125 -4.72 15.25 -14.62
C LEU A 125 -3.94 14.33 -15.53
N ILE A 126 -3.47 13.17 -15.04
CA ILE A 126 -2.64 12.25 -15.83
C ILE A 126 -3.49 11.16 -16.49
N PHE A 127 -4.37 10.54 -15.74
CA PHE A 127 -5.18 9.43 -16.25
C PHE A 127 -6.56 9.83 -16.78
N HIS A 128 -6.99 11.07 -16.56
CA HIS A 128 -8.30 11.60 -17.00
C HIS A 128 -9.49 10.71 -16.57
N GLN A 129 -9.39 10.08 -15.40
CA GLN A 129 -10.40 9.14 -14.88
C GLN A 129 -11.57 9.85 -14.20
N GLU A 130 -11.35 11.08 -13.75
CA GLU A 130 -12.37 11.91 -13.11
C GLU A 130 -12.06 13.40 -13.30
N LYS A 131 -13.08 14.25 -13.17
CA LYS A 131 -12.90 15.71 -13.23
C LYS A 131 -12.45 16.24 -11.88
N LEU A 132 -11.43 17.10 -11.89
CA LEU A 132 -11.01 17.87 -10.73
C LEU A 132 -11.99 19.03 -10.53
N THR A 133 -12.76 18.98 -9.43
CA THR A 133 -13.76 20.00 -9.11
C THR A 133 -13.36 20.78 -7.86
N GLY A 134 -13.87 22.02 -7.72
CA GLY A 134 -13.58 22.88 -6.57
C GLY A 134 -13.83 22.18 -5.21
N PRO A 135 -15.00 21.52 -4.99
CA PRO A 135 -15.25 20.78 -3.76
C PRO A 135 -14.21 19.68 -3.45
N LYS A 136 -13.69 18.99 -4.49
CA LYS A 136 -12.64 17.98 -4.30
C LYS A 136 -11.34 18.62 -3.82
N ILE A 137 -10.94 19.74 -4.44
CA ILE A 137 -9.73 20.49 -4.05
C ILE A 137 -9.88 20.96 -2.60
N LEU A 138 -11.03 21.55 -2.26
CA LEU A 138 -11.29 22.05 -0.90
C LEU A 138 -11.26 20.90 0.12
N GLY A 139 -11.92 19.77 -0.16
CA GLY A 139 -11.89 18.58 0.68
C GLY A 139 -10.47 18.06 0.88
N CYS A 140 -9.71 18.07 -0.17
CA CYS A 140 -8.30 17.77 -0.14
C CYS A 140 -7.52 18.71 0.81
N ILE A 141 -7.61 19.99 0.67
CA ILE A 141 -6.89 20.98 1.52
C ILE A 141 -7.28 20.79 2.99
N ILE A 142 -8.58 20.68 3.29
CA ILE A 142 -9.08 20.48 4.66
C ILE A 142 -8.57 19.15 5.24
N GLY A 143 -8.63 18.07 4.47
CA GLY A 143 -8.14 16.76 4.91
C GLY A 143 -6.65 16.76 5.20
N PHE A 144 -5.85 17.42 4.36
CA PHE A 144 -4.40 17.56 4.60
C PHE A 144 -4.11 18.43 5.84
N ALA A 145 -4.78 19.55 5.96
CA ALA A 145 -4.66 20.38 7.15
C ALA A 145 -4.95 19.58 8.43
N GLY A 146 -5.97 18.70 8.41
CA GLY A 146 -6.27 17.80 9.51
C GLY A 146 -5.12 16.83 9.82
N VAL A 147 -4.51 16.23 8.81
CA VAL A 147 -3.34 15.33 8.99
C VAL A 147 -2.18 16.10 9.60
N VAL A 148 -1.91 17.32 9.12
CA VAL A 148 -0.85 18.18 9.67
C VAL A 148 -1.15 18.51 11.13
N LEU A 149 -2.35 18.98 11.47
CA LEU A 149 -2.74 19.36 12.83
C LEU A 149 -2.60 18.21 13.84
N VAL A 150 -3.06 17.00 13.48
CA VAL A 150 -2.94 15.82 14.36
C VAL A 150 -1.48 15.46 14.61
N ASN A 151 -0.62 15.61 13.62
CA ASN A 151 0.80 15.28 13.76
C ASN A 151 1.61 16.42 14.44
N LEU A 152 1.12 17.65 14.45
CA LEU A 152 1.74 18.79 15.14
C LEU A 152 1.58 18.73 16.67
N GLY A 153 0.53 18.08 17.17
CA GLY A 153 0.18 18.09 18.60
C GLY A 153 1.11 17.30 19.51
N GLY A 154 2.10 16.57 18.98
CA GLY A 154 2.92 15.65 19.78
C GLY A 154 4.42 15.95 19.88
N ALA A 155 5.00 16.73 19.01
CA ALA A 155 6.42 17.10 19.04
C ALA A 155 6.65 18.33 18.16
N GLY A 156 7.55 19.24 18.56
CA GLY A 156 7.94 20.38 17.73
C GLY A 156 8.34 19.93 16.33
N LEU A 157 7.88 20.65 15.31
CA LEU A 157 8.29 20.38 13.93
C LEU A 157 9.79 20.70 13.80
N ASP A 158 10.59 19.68 13.65
CA ASP A 158 11.91 19.85 13.08
C ASP A 158 11.75 20.19 11.59
N MET A 159 12.09 21.41 11.20
CA MET A 159 11.97 21.92 9.82
C MET A 159 13.15 21.49 8.92
N SER A 160 14.13 20.74 9.46
CA SER A 160 15.21 20.19 8.63
C SER A 160 14.65 19.24 7.56
N PHE A 161 15.14 19.36 6.35
CA PHE A 161 14.75 18.48 5.23
C PHE A 161 15.92 17.58 4.86
N HIS A 162 15.67 16.27 4.89
CA HIS A 162 16.66 15.26 4.53
C HIS A 162 16.27 14.60 3.20
N TRP A 163 17.07 14.79 2.17
CA TRP A 163 16.83 14.18 0.86
C TRP A 163 16.63 12.66 0.92
N ASN A 164 17.42 11.98 1.74
CA ASN A 164 17.34 10.53 1.91
C ASN A 164 16.17 10.09 2.82
N GLY A 165 15.48 11.04 3.47
CA GLY A 165 14.34 10.80 4.33
C GLY A 165 13.04 11.19 3.66
N GLU A 166 12.65 12.46 3.80
CA GLU A 166 11.36 12.99 3.39
C GLU A 166 11.10 12.85 1.89
N PHE A 167 12.13 13.04 1.05
CA PHE A 167 11.99 12.89 -0.39
C PHE A 167 11.71 11.43 -0.79
N PHE A 168 12.35 10.46 -0.13
CA PHE A 168 12.07 9.05 -0.40
C PHE A 168 10.64 8.67 0.03
N ILE A 169 10.16 9.17 1.17
CA ILE A 169 8.76 9.00 1.57
C ILE A 169 7.81 9.62 0.54
N LEU A 170 8.15 10.77 -0.02
CA LEU A 170 7.36 11.40 -1.07
C LEU A 170 7.31 10.54 -2.34
N ILE A 171 8.46 10.01 -2.80
CA ILE A 171 8.49 9.07 -3.94
C ILE A 171 7.60 7.86 -3.67
N SER A 172 7.70 7.27 -2.48
CA SER A 172 6.83 6.17 -2.04
C SER A 172 5.35 6.53 -2.15
N THR A 173 4.98 7.71 -1.65
CA THR A 173 3.60 8.20 -1.64
C THR A 173 3.08 8.45 -3.06
N VAL A 174 3.90 9.05 -3.93
CA VAL A 174 3.59 9.23 -5.36
C VAL A 174 3.41 7.87 -6.04
N SER A 175 4.28 6.91 -5.75
CA SER A 175 4.19 5.55 -6.30
C SER A 175 2.89 4.86 -5.90
N ALA A 176 2.48 4.99 -4.64
CA ALA A 176 1.20 4.47 -4.14
C ALA A 176 0.00 5.13 -4.84
N ALA A 177 0.06 6.45 -5.05
CA ALA A 177 -0.99 7.18 -5.74
C ALA A 177 -1.09 6.77 -7.22
N CYS A 178 0.04 6.62 -7.92
CA CYS A 178 0.08 6.09 -9.29
C CYS A 178 -0.52 4.67 -9.35
N SER A 179 -0.19 3.82 -8.39
CA SER A 179 -0.73 2.45 -8.35
C SER A 179 -2.25 2.43 -8.27
N SER A 180 -2.86 3.31 -7.48
CA SER A 180 -4.32 3.44 -7.36
C SER A 180 -4.96 3.82 -8.70
N ALA A 181 -4.35 4.75 -9.44
CA ALA A 181 -4.81 5.13 -10.78
C ALA A 181 -4.64 3.97 -11.80
N PHE A 182 -3.52 3.23 -11.73
CA PHE A 182 -3.33 2.02 -12.55
C PHE A 182 -4.34 0.92 -12.21
N ILE A 183 -4.61 0.67 -10.93
CA ILE A 183 -5.64 -0.30 -10.51
C ILE A 183 -6.98 0.08 -11.14
N LYS A 184 -7.39 1.33 -11.04
CA LYS A 184 -8.63 1.82 -11.65
C LYS A 184 -8.65 1.56 -13.15
N LYS A 185 -7.56 1.88 -13.87
CA LYS A 185 -7.42 1.70 -15.32
C LYS A 185 -7.46 0.22 -15.72
N PHE A 186 -6.75 -0.64 -14.99
CA PHE A 186 -6.61 -2.05 -15.35
C PHE A 186 -7.82 -2.89 -14.93
N SER A 187 -8.50 -2.51 -13.86
CA SER A 187 -9.69 -3.22 -13.36
C SER A 187 -10.88 -3.20 -14.32
N THR A 188 -10.86 -2.32 -15.34
CA THR A 188 -11.83 -2.34 -16.44
C THR A 188 -11.54 -3.42 -17.48
N LYS A 189 -10.28 -3.90 -17.54
CA LYS A 189 -9.81 -4.85 -18.57
C LYS A 189 -9.49 -6.24 -18.03
N ALA A 190 -9.22 -6.35 -16.75
CA ALA A 190 -8.80 -7.58 -16.09
C ALA A 190 -9.44 -7.72 -14.70
N ASN A 191 -9.42 -8.92 -14.15
CA ASN A 191 -9.91 -9.17 -12.80
C ASN A 191 -8.94 -8.53 -11.76
N PRO A 192 -9.40 -7.52 -10.97
CA PRO A 192 -8.53 -6.85 -10.01
C PRO A 192 -8.00 -7.78 -8.91
N VAL A 193 -8.76 -8.81 -8.53
CA VAL A 193 -8.33 -9.80 -7.53
C VAL A 193 -7.14 -10.61 -8.06
N LEU A 194 -7.24 -11.09 -9.30
CA LEU A 194 -6.17 -11.84 -9.96
C LEU A 194 -4.91 -10.97 -10.13
N LEU A 195 -5.08 -9.72 -10.57
CA LEU A 195 -3.97 -8.77 -10.68
C LEU A 195 -3.31 -8.50 -9.33
N SER A 196 -4.11 -8.32 -8.24
CA SER A 196 -3.59 -8.09 -6.89
C SER A 196 -2.79 -9.29 -6.37
N GLY A 197 -3.25 -10.51 -6.61
CA GLY A 197 -2.53 -11.71 -6.22
C GLY A 197 -1.17 -11.83 -6.91
N TRP A 198 -1.13 -11.69 -8.23
CA TRP A 198 0.10 -11.80 -9.00
C TRP A 198 1.07 -10.65 -8.74
N GLN A 199 0.59 -9.40 -8.63
CA GLN A 199 1.47 -8.28 -8.33
C GLN A 199 2.13 -8.42 -6.95
N PHE A 200 1.43 -8.95 -5.94
CA PHE A 200 2.02 -9.21 -4.63
C PHE A 200 3.04 -10.35 -4.67
N MET A 201 2.78 -11.42 -5.41
CA MET A 201 3.78 -12.49 -5.58
C MET A 201 5.04 -11.95 -6.27
N MET A 202 4.89 -11.26 -7.40
CA MET A 202 6.03 -10.70 -8.15
C MET A 202 6.77 -9.66 -7.32
N GLY A 203 6.06 -8.68 -6.77
CA GLY A 203 6.65 -7.62 -5.97
C GLY A 203 7.27 -8.14 -4.67
N GLY A 204 6.59 -9.05 -3.98
CA GLY A 204 7.11 -9.70 -2.78
C GLY A 204 8.39 -10.49 -3.06
N THR A 205 8.44 -11.24 -4.16
CA THR A 205 9.66 -11.96 -4.58
C THR A 205 10.82 -10.99 -4.82
N VAL A 206 10.59 -9.87 -5.53
CA VAL A 206 11.63 -8.87 -5.76
C VAL A 206 12.12 -8.26 -4.45
N LEU A 207 11.22 -7.91 -3.52
CA LEU A 207 11.60 -7.39 -2.21
C LEU A 207 12.40 -8.40 -1.37
N ILE A 208 12.07 -9.70 -1.42
CA ILE A 208 12.83 -10.76 -0.77
C ILE A 208 14.25 -10.82 -1.35
N ILE A 209 14.37 -10.83 -2.67
CA ILE A 209 15.68 -10.87 -3.34
C ILE A 209 16.49 -9.63 -2.98
N MET A 210 15.92 -8.44 -3.09
CA MET A 210 16.58 -7.18 -2.75
C MET A 210 17.03 -7.17 -1.28
N GLY A 211 16.12 -7.50 -0.34
CA GLY A 211 16.44 -7.55 1.09
C GLY A 211 17.58 -8.52 1.38
N LYS A 212 17.60 -9.69 0.74
CA LYS A 212 18.69 -10.68 0.88
C LYS A 212 20.01 -10.18 0.29
N LEU A 213 19.98 -9.61 -0.91
CA LEU A 213 21.19 -9.06 -1.56
C LEU A 213 21.80 -7.90 -0.77
N MET A 214 20.98 -7.11 -0.09
CA MET A 214 21.42 -6.02 0.80
C MET A 214 21.90 -6.52 2.18
N GLY A 215 21.95 -7.83 2.39
CA GLY A 215 22.40 -8.43 3.65
C GLY A 215 21.33 -8.58 4.72
N GLY A 216 20.06 -8.38 4.37
CA GLY A 216 18.95 -8.52 5.28
C GLY A 216 18.83 -9.93 5.87
N LYS A 217 18.61 -9.97 7.19
CA LYS A 217 18.45 -11.18 7.98
C LYS A 217 17.35 -10.96 8.99
N PHE A 218 16.67 -12.02 9.34
CA PHE A 218 15.83 -12.03 10.52
C PHE A 218 15.93 -13.41 11.17
N GLN A 219 15.82 -13.40 12.48
CA GLN A 219 15.78 -14.60 13.30
C GLN A 219 14.43 -14.65 13.97
N PHE A 220 13.92 -15.83 14.21
CA PHE A 220 12.68 -16.00 14.94
C PHE A 220 12.78 -17.19 15.86
N GLU A 221 12.19 -17.06 17.03
CA GLU A 221 12.11 -18.11 18.05
C GLU A 221 10.66 -18.53 18.23
N GLY A 222 10.41 -19.81 18.21
CA GLY A 222 9.07 -20.38 18.35
C GLY A 222 8.19 -20.13 17.12
N ILE A 223 6.88 -20.37 17.30
CA ILE A 223 5.89 -20.33 16.20
C ILE A 223 5.13 -18.98 16.10
N ALA A 224 5.14 -18.18 17.17
CA ALA A 224 4.38 -16.93 17.26
C ALA A 224 4.74 -15.91 16.16
N PRO A 225 6.03 -15.70 15.78
CA PRO A 225 6.39 -14.82 14.66
C PRO A 225 5.75 -15.23 13.33
N MET A 226 5.63 -16.53 13.08
CA MET A 226 5.01 -17.05 11.86
C MET A 226 3.51 -16.76 11.81
N PHE A 227 2.80 -16.90 12.94
CA PHE A 227 1.39 -16.51 13.02
C PHE A 227 1.18 -15.02 12.81
N LEU A 228 2.07 -14.18 13.36
CA LEU A 228 2.00 -12.75 13.13
C LEU A 228 2.22 -12.41 11.64
N LEU A 229 3.21 -13.02 11.01
CA LEU A 229 3.49 -12.83 9.58
C LEU A 229 2.29 -13.26 8.72
N LEU A 230 1.68 -14.40 9.03
CA LEU A 230 0.48 -14.89 8.36
C LEU A 230 -0.70 -13.92 8.56
N TYR A 231 -0.94 -13.46 9.78
CA TYR A 231 -1.95 -12.45 10.07
C TYR A 231 -1.74 -11.17 9.25
N MET A 232 -0.52 -10.68 9.18
CA MET A 232 -0.18 -9.50 8.38
C MET A 232 -0.35 -9.74 6.87
N ALA A 233 -0.07 -10.95 6.40
CA ALA A 233 -0.36 -11.34 5.02
C ALA A 233 -1.88 -11.34 4.75
N CYS A 234 -2.69 -11.85 5.67
CA CYS A 234 -4.15 -11.80 5.59
C CYS A 234 -4.67 -10.35 5.55
N ILE A 235 -4.16 -9.46 6.41
CA ILE A 235 -4.50 -8.02 6.37
C ILE A 235 -4.22 -7.46 4.97
N SER A 236 -3.03 -7.72 4.42
CA SER A 236 -2.67 -7.23 3.09
C SER A 236 -3.57 -7.82 2.01
N ALA A 237 -3.79 -9.13 2.02
CA ALA A 237 -4.63 -9.81 1.05
C ALA A 237 -6.06 -9.23 1.03
N VAL A 238 -6.69 -9.08 2.19
CA VAL A 238 -8.06 -8.60 2.30
C VAL A 238 -8.15 -7.11 1.94
N ALA A 239 -7.33 -6.24 2.58
CA ALA A 239 -7.43 -4.80 2.40
C ALA A 239 -7.17 -4.37 0.95
N TYR A 240 -6.12 -4.86 0.33
CA TYR A 240 -5.80 -4.48 -1.06
C TYR A 240 -6.76 -5.10 -2.08
N THR A 241 -7.29 -6.29 -1.81
CA THR A 241 -8.33 -6.88 -2.67
C THR A 241 -9.61 -6.05 -2.62
N LEU A 242 -10.07 -5.69 -1.42
CA LEU A 242 -11.24 -4.83 -1.24
C LEU A 242 -11.02 -3.46 -1.87
N TRP A 243 -9.85 -2.85 -1.66
CA TRP A 243 -9.48 -1.57 -2.25
C TRP A 243 -9.49 -1.61 -3.78
N SER A 244 -8.93 -2.66 -4.37
CA SER A 244 -8.93 -2.85 -5.82
C SER A 244 -10.35 -3.02 -6.38
N LEU A 245 -11.22 -3.70 -5.66
CA LEU A 245 -12.64 -3.83 -6.02
C LEU A 245 -13.38 -2.50 -5.88
N LEU A 246 -13.13 -1.73 -4.82
CA LEU A 246 -13.71 -0.40 -4.65
C LEU A 246 -13.31 0.54 -5.80
N LEU A 247 -12.04 0.57 -6.16
CA LEU A 247 -11.54 1.37 -7.28
C LEU A 247 -12.10 0.91 -8.64
N LYS A 248 -12.39 -0.37 -8.81
CA LYS A 248 -13.05 -0.86 -10.04
C LYS A 248 -14.40 -0.18 -10.26
N TYR A 249 -15.22 -0.09 -9.21
CA TYR A 249 -16.62 0.33 -9.32
C TYR A 249 -16.86 1.80 -8.97
N ASN A 250 -15.87 2.47 -8.37
CA ASN A 250 -16.01 3.85 -7.90
C ASN A 250 -14.86 4.74 -8.39
N PRO A 251 -15.05 6.06 -8.51
CA PRO A 251 -13.94 6.97 -8.73
C PRO A 251 -13.04 7.06 -7.48
N PRO A 252 -11.73 7.34 -7.63
CA PRO A 252 -10.81 7.43 -6.50
C PRO A 252 -11.17 8.48 -5.44
N SER A 253 -11.89 9.53 -5.84
CA SER A 253 -12.32 10.63 -4.97
C SER A 253 -13.58 10.35 -4.13
N ARG A 254 -14.17 9.16 -4.24
CA ARG A 254 -15.36 8.78 -3.48
C ARG A 254 -14.99 8.07 -2.20
#